data_d2a30f29a65ffe22c37f3e0c343fceeb
#
_entry.id   d2a30f29a65ffe22c37f3e0c343fceeb
#
_cell.length_a   1.000
_cell.length_b   1.000
_cell.length_c   1.000
_cell.angle_alpha   90.00
_cell.angle_beta   90.00
_cell.angle_gamma   90.00
#
_symmetry.space_group_name_H-M   'P 1'
#
loop_
_entity.id
_entity.type
_entity.pdbx_description
1 polymer ?
#
loop_
_entity_poly.entity_id
_entity_poly.type
_entity_poly.pdbx_seq_one_letter_code
_entity_poly.pdbx_strand_id
1 'polypeptide(L)'
;MRGITAWEDDPQSSSAAAPVGRPVPDLSHPGLGLSVVGRQPAAEIYPRGTAGFRYWSAADSLARAVGYWKRVVPGGVRWHAGRPLVVDLDAGNDLNAYYDRQELCFFHATVRGVTVYSGESPDVLCHELGHALLDAIRPQLWNAASIEAASFHEAFADISAMLSALELPSVRDDVLANTGGRLSRSSRVSRLAEQLGWAIRQSHPDAVDADCLRNAVNSFFYRQPESLPPMAPASALSSEPHSFSRVFTAAWLESLAGMAEARGTSADALASAALDAGRLLTAAVGTARIASNYYAQIAAGLLGADERLTGGEFRAAIRRAFVGRGILAMSSAASIAAGTKPRGAGQPGRRPDRLRTIDVPIDGRAYGLRLRRLLVEAPLGATRWSAASAALDLGPLAAATPDRASRAFVEDLLRRGRVDTASLDRRAADVPRGGRTTHVLVRDGRRVRLVRRLFHACPGA
;
A
#
# COMPACT_ATOMS: atom_id res chain seq x y z
N MET A 1 32.61 -5.40 -16.37
CA MET A 1 31.47 -5.99 -15.63
C MET A 1 30.36 -6.26 -16.63
N ARG A 2 29.71 -7.44 -16.55
CA ARG A 2 28.48 -7.67 -17.32
C ARG A 2 27.40 -6.72 -16.77
N GLY A 3 26.78 -5.93 -17.62
CA GLY A 3 25.75 -4.95 -17.26
C GLY A 3 24.42 -5.32 -17.90
N ILE A 4 23.37 -4.88 -17.30
CA ILE A 4 21.99 -4.95 -17.81
C ILE A 4 21.48 -3.54 -18.06
N THR A 5 20.33 -3.39 -18.69
CA THR A 5 19.59 -2.12 -18.72
C THR A 5 18.26 -2.26 -18.00
N ALA A 6 17.87 -1.23 -17.26
CA ALA A 6 16.63 -1.21 -16.47
C ALA A 6 15.99 0.19 -16.49
N TRP A 7 14.70 0.24 -16.30
CA TRP A 7 13.97 1.47 -16.00
C TRP A 7 14.30 1.95 -14.58
N GLU A 8 14.60 3.25 -14.44
CA GLU A 8 14.70 3.91 -13.12
C GLU A 8 13.35 4.37 -12.61
N ASP A 9 12.45 4.63 -13.53
CA ASP A 9 11.12 5.19 -13.30
C ASP A 9 10.11 4.55 -14.24
N ASP A 10 8.83 4.85 -14.07
CA ASP A 10 7.78 4.33 -14.94
C ASP A 10 8.06 4.64 -16.42
N PRO A 11 7.83 3.69 -17.36
CA PRO A 11 8.16 3.86 -18.77
C PRO A 11 7.53 5.06 -19.48
N GLN A 12 6.47 5.64 -18.96
CA GLN A 12 5.81 6.85 -19.49
C GLN A 12 5.97 8.09 -18.60
N SER A 13 6.80 8.02 -17.59
CA SER A 13 7.17 9.22 -16.85
C SER A 13 7.72 10.29 -17.79
N SER A 14 7.30 11.53 -17.60
CA SER A 14 7.82 12.67 -18.38
C SER A 14 9.33 12.87 -18.23
N SER A 15 9.91 12.29 -17.18
CA SER A 15 11.34 12.25 -16.90
C SER A 15 12.00 10.93 -17.29
N ALA A 16 11.25 9.92 -17.75
CA ALA A 16 11.78 8.64 -18.20
C ALA A 16 12.44 8.79 -19.56
N ALA A 17 13.69 9.20 -19.57
CA ALA A 17 14.43 9.43 -20.80
C ALA A 17 14.72 8.12 -21.55
N ALA A 18 15.34 7.17 -20.88
CA ALA A 18 15.72 5.85 -21.43
C ALA A 18 16.09 4.91 -20.28
N PRO A 19 16.05 3.59 -20.50
CA PRO A 19 16.64 2.65 -19.56
C PRO A 19 18.13 2.93 -19.37
N VAL A 20 18.62 2.77 -18.15
CA VAL A 20 20.01 3.03 -17.77
C VAL A 20 20.78 1.73 -17.56
N GLY A 21 22.08 1.79 -17.74
CA GLY A 21 22.99 0.67 -17.42
C GLY A 21 23.04 0.40 -15.92
N ARG A 22 22.86 -0.87 -15.52
CA ARG A 22 22.85 -1.33 -14.14
C ARG A 22 23.76 -2.53 -13.94
N PRO A 23 24.35 -2.74 -12.75
CA PRO A 23 24.94 -4.01 -12.39
C PRO A 23 23.88 -5.11 -12.35
N VAL A 24 24.29 -6.36 -12.48
CA VAL A 24 23.37 -7.51 -12.34
C VAL A 24 22.82 -7.55 -10.91
N PRO A 25 21.51 -7.49 -10.70
CA PRO A 25 20.92 -7.49 -9.38
C PRO A 25 20.95 -8.87 -8.74
N ASP A 26 21.03 -8.93 -7.41
CA ASP A 26 20.90 -10.15 -6.62
C ASP A 26 19.49 -10.21 -6.00
N LEU A 27 18.73 -11.23 -6.35
CA LEU A 27 17.39 -11.52 -5.82
C LEU A 27 17.41 -12.47 -4.62
N SER A 28 18.59 -12.98 -4.26
CA SER A 28 18.75 -13.85 -3.10
C SER A 28 18.74 -13.04 -1.80
N HIS A 29 17.90 -13.43 -0.86
CA HIS A 29 17.91 -12.89 0.49
C HIS A 29 17.31 -13.90 1.47
N PRO A 30 17.92 -14.15 2.63
CA PRO A 30 17.33 -14.97 3.67
C PRO A 30 16.01 -14.38 4.18
N GLY A 31 14.87 -14.99 3.83
CA GLY A 31 13.52 -14.56 4.21
C GLY A 31 12.81 -13.65 3.21
N LEU A 32 13.52 -12.77 2.48
CA LEU A 32 12.95 -11.85 1.50
C LEU A 32 13.47 -12.11 0.07
N GLY A 33 13.94 -13.32 -0.23
CA GLY A 33 14.35 -13.70 -1.57
C GLY A 33 13.19 -13.75 -2.56
N LEU A 34 13.51 -13.57 -3.83
CA LEU A 34 12.54 -13.55 -4.94
C LEU A 34 12.93 -14.60 -5.97
N SER A 35 11.93 -15.16 -6.67
CA SER A 35 12.11 -16.16 -7.72
C SER A 35 11.23 -15.78 -8.91
N VAL A 36 11.83 -15.29 -9.99
CA VAL A 36 11.10 -14.94 -11.21
C VAL A 36 10.78 -16.21 -11.98
N VAL A 37 9.55 -16.31 -12.48
CA VAL A 37 9.06 -17.46 -13.27
C VAL A 37 9.84 -17.57 -14.59
N GLY A 38 10.12 -18.80 -14.98
CA GLY A 38 10.85 -19.11 -16.22
C GLY A 38 12.36 -19.17 -16.05
N ARG A 39 13.06 -19.29 -17.19
CA ARG A 39 14.53 -19.36 -17.20
C ARG A 39 15.12 -17.96 -17.14
N GLN A 40 16.03 -17.73 -16.21
CA GLN A 40 16.81 -16.49 -16.16
C GLN A 40 17.58 -16.29 -17.48
N PRO A 41 17.37 -15.15 -18.19
CA PRO A 41 18.13 -14.85 -19.39
C PRO A 41 19.60 -14.54 -19.06
N ALA A 42 20.45 -14.58 -20.07
CA ALA A 42 21.84 -14.15 -19.92
C ALA A 42 21.89 -12.70 -19.41
N ALA A 43 22.91 -12.37 -18.60
CA ALA A 43 23.09 -11.00 -18.12
C ALA A 43 23.75 -10.15 -19.22
N GLU A 44 22.92 -9.52 -20.06
CA GLU A 44 23.32 -8.68 -21.19
C GLU A 44 22.27 -7.59 -21.46
N ILE A 45 22.54 -6.70 -22.39
CA ILE A 45 21.64 -5.62 -22.78
C ILE A 45 20.59 -6.17 -23.75
N TYR A 46 19.33 -6.06 -23.38
CA TYR A 46 18.18 -6.44 -24.20
C TYR A 46 17.43 -5.23 -24.72
N PRO A 47 16.84 -5.30 -25.93
CA PRO A 47 15.92 -4.28 -26.42
C PRO A 47 14.68 -4.17 -25.54
N ARG A 48 14.12 -2.95 -25.38
CA ARG A 48 12.86 -2.69 -24.70
C ARG A 48 11.71 -3.54 -25.28
N GLY A 49 10.75 -3.92 -24.46
CA GLY A 49 9.60 -4.74 -24.83
C GLY A 49 9.91 -6.23 -25.00
N THR A 50 11.18 -6.66 -24.89
CA THR A 50 11.55 -8.09 -24.90
C THR A 50 11.43 -8.72 -23.50
N ALA A 51 11.22 -10.03 -23.45
CA ALA A 51 11.18 -10.77 -22.18
C ALA A 51 12.49 -10.64 -21.38
N GLY A 52 13.65 -10.60 -22.07
CA GLY A 52 14.94 -10.41 -21.42
C GLY A 52 15.09 -9.03 -20.77
N PHE A 53 14.64 -7.98 -21.46
CA PHE A 53 14.62 -6.63 -20.87
C PHE A 53 13.66 -6.58 -19.67
N ARG A 54 12.43 -7.09 -19.80
CA ARG A 54 11.44 -7.12 -18.72
C ARG A 54 11.97 -7.86 -17.49
N TYR A 55 12.63 -9.02 -17.70
CA TYR A 55 13.24 -9.76 -16.61
C TYR A 55 14.25 -8.92 -15.82
N TRP A 56 15.23 -8.33 -16.50
CA TRP A 56 16.31 -7.62 -15.83
C TRP A 56 15.88 -6.27 -15.25
N SER A 57 14.99 -5.56 -15.91
CA SER A 57 14.41 -4.31 -15.39
C SER A 57 13.58 -4.56 -14.13
N ALA A 58 12.75 -5.62 -14.13
CA ALA A 58 11.99 -6.01 -12.95
C ALA A 58 12.91 -6.49 -11.81
N ALA A 59 13.92 -7.29 -12.12
CA ALA A 59 14.89 -7.77 -11.13
C ALA A 59 15.65 -6.61 -10.45
N ASP A 60 16.06 -5.57 -11.20
CA ASP A 60 16.71 -4.37 -10.63
C ASP A 60 15.76 -3.62 -9.67
N SER A 61 14.53 -3.38 -10.09
CA SER A 61 13.54 -2.65 -9.28
C SER A 61 13.19 -3.40 -8.00
N LEU A 62 12.94 -4.70 -8.09
CA LEU A 62 12.60 -5.55 -6.95
C LEU A 62 13.80 -5.74 -6.01
N ALA A 63 15.01 -5.93 -6.52
CA ALA A 63 16.22 -6.02 -5.69
C ALA A 63 16.49 -4.72 -4.93
N ARG A 64 16.27 -3.56 -5.58
CA ARG A 64 16.35 -2.24 -4.96
C ARG A 64 15.33 -2.09 -3.83
N ALA A 65 14.08 -2.45 -4.05
CA ALA A 65 13.04 -2.40 -3.04
C ALA A 65 13.35 -3.32 -1.85
N VAL A 66 13.72 -4.59 -2.09
CA VAL A 66 14.17 -5.50 -1.03
C VAL A 66 15.40 -4.93 -0.31
N GLY A 67 16.34 -4.34 -1.07
CA GLY A 67 17.53 -3.68 -0.54
C GLY A 67 17.22 -2.55 0.42
N TYR A 68 16.20 -1.75 0.13
CA TYR A 68 15.68 -0.72 1.03
C TYR A 68 15.04 -1.35 2.28
N TRP A 69 14.05 -2.20 2.08
CA TRP A 69 13.22 -2.72 3.17
C TRP A 69 14.00 -3.57 4.18
N LYS A 70 14.99 -4.35 3.74
CA LYS A 70 15.85 -5.12 4.66
C LYS A 70 16.58 -4.26 5.70
N ARG A 71 16.79 -2.97 5.44
CA ARG A 71 17.44 -2.03 6.38
C ARG A 71 16.48 -1.44 7.40
N VAL A 72 15.18 -1.53 7.16
CA VAL A 72 14.15 -0.87 7.99
C VAL A 72 13.18 -1.82 8.68
N VAL A 73 13.01 -3.04 8.16
CA VAL A 73 12.15 -4.04 8.81
C VAL A 73 12.86 -4.71 9.99
N PRO A 74 12.12 -5.22 10.98
CA PRO A 74 12.70 -6.04 12.05
C PRO A 74 13.44 -7.26 11.49
N GLY A 75 14.53 -7.65 12.14
CA GLY A 75 15.25 -8.87 11.77
C GLY A 75 14.37 -10.11 11.81
N GLY A 76 14.59 -11.03 10.86
CA GLY A 76 13.85 -12.29 10.79
C GLY A 76 12.51 -12.23 10.07
N VAL A 77 12.12 -11.09 9.49
CA VAL A 77 10.94 -10.98 8.61
C VAL A 77 11.11 -11.92 7.41
N ARG A 78 10.03 -12.62 7.07
CA ARG A 78 9.98 -13.60 5.96
C ARG A 78 8.66 -13.41 5.21
N TRP A 79 8.67 -13.70 3.91
CA TRP A 79 7.43 -13.72 3.13
C TRP A 79 6.41 -14.67 3.75
N HIS A 80 5.13 -14.33 3.63
CA HIS A 80 4.03 -15.16 4.13
C HIS A 80 4.08 -16.59 3.55
N ALA A 81 4.49 -16.73 2.30
CA ALA A 81 4.66 -18.03 1.63
C ALA A 81 5.71 -18.96 2.28
N GLY A 82 6.57 -18.44 3.17
CA GLY A 82 7.64 -19.21 3.85
C GLY A 82 8.78 -19.69 2.94
N ARG A 83 8.82 -19.23 1.68
CA ARG A 83 9.78 -19.54 0.63
C ARG A 83 10.08 -18.26 -0.17
N PRO A 84 11.07 -18.24 -1.07
CA PRO A 84 11.23 -17.12 -1.99
C PRO A 84 9.91 -16.81 -2.70
N LEU A 85 9.54 -15.52 -2.71
CA LEU A 85 8.30 -15.07 -3.32
C LEU A 85 8.40 -15.21 -4.84
N VAL A 86 7.44 -15.88 -5.42
CA VAL A 86 7.36 -16.09 -6.87
C VAL A 86 6.94 -14.79 -7.54
N VAL A 87 7.55 -14.47 -8.68
CA VAL A 87 7.24 -13.29 -9.50
C VAL A 87 6.95 -13.74 -10.92
N ASP A 88 5.72 -13.64 -11.34
CA ASP A 88 5.30 -13.87 -12.72
C ASP A 88 5.15 -12.52 -13.44
N LEU A 89 6.06 -12.25 -14.37
CA LEU A 89 6.16 -10.95 -15.05
C LEU A 89 5.20 -10.80 -16.24
N ASP A 90 4.47 -11.87 -16.60
CA ASP A 90 3.57 -11.87 -17.74
C ASP A 90 2.53 -13.00 -17.62
N ALA A 91 1.64 -12.88 -16.65
CA ALA A 91 0.63 -13.87 -16.31
C ALA A 91 -0.56 -13.92 -17.31
N GLY A 92 -0.61 -12.99 -18.27
CA GLY A 92 -1.65 -12.96 -19.31
C GLY A 92 -2.06 -11.56 -19.74
N ASN A 93 -3.22 -11.50 -20.40
CA ASN A 93 -3.76 -10.25 -20.95
C ASN A 93 -4.72 -9.58 -19.96
N ASP A 94 -4.28 -8.52 -19.31
CA ASP A 94 -5.06 -7.66 -18.41
C ASP A 94 -4.31 -6.34 -18.19
N LEU A 95 -5.00 -5.27 -17.76
CA LEU A 95 -4.39 -4.04 -17.24
C LEU A 95 -4.34 -4.10 -15.74
N ASN A 96 -3.55 -5.00 -15.19
CA ASN A 96 -3.53 -5.28 -13.76
C ASN A 96 -2.16 -5.75 -13.26
N ALA A 97 -2.03 -5.86 -11.95
CA ALA A 97 -1.05 -6.62 -11.21
C ALA A 97 -1.68 -7.04 -9.88
N TYR A 98 -1.19 -8.09 -9.22
CA TYR A 98 -1.69 -8.44 -7.90
C TYR A 98 -0.66 -9.23 -7.06
N TYR A 99 -0.87 -9.20 -5.75
CA TYR A 99 -0.29 -10.07 -4.75
C TYR A 99 -1.37 -10.96 -4.11
N ASP A 100 -1.15 -12.28 -4.02
CA ASP A 100 -2.11 -13.26 -3.51
C ASP A 100 -1.60 -14.14 -2.35
N ARG A 101 -0.56 -13.71 -1.66
CA ARG A 101 0.19 -14.45 -0.62
C ARG A 101 1.12 -15.54 -1.14
N GLN A 102 1.04 -15.92 -2.40
CA GLN A 102 1.87 -16.94 -3.02
C GLN A 102 2.85 -16.35 -4.01
N GLU A 103 2.40 -15.36 -4.75
CA GLU A 103 3.13 -14.78 -5.87
C GLU A 103 2.77 -13.32 -6.10
N LEU A 104 3.64 -12.62 -6.84
CA LEU A 104 3.37 -11.36 -7.50
C LEU A 104 3.08 -11.67 -8.96
N CYS A 105 1.91 -11.28 -9.46
CA CYS A 105 1.52 -11.48 -10.86
C CYS A 105 1.40 -10.15 -11.58
N PHE A 106 2.03 -10.07 -12.74
CA PHE A 106 2.00 -8.92 -13.63
C PHE A 106 1.42 -9.33 -14.98
N PHE A 107 0.84 -8.37 -15.69
CA PHE A 107 0.08 -8.61 -16.90
C PHE A 107 0.51 -7.66 -18.01
N HIS A 108 0.01 -7.93 -19.22
CA HIS A 108 0.12 -7.00 -20.32
C HIS A 108 -1.24 -6.76 -21.00
N ALA A 109 -1.37 -5.60 -21.63
CA ALA A 109 -2.48 -5.34 -22.55
C ALA A 109 -2.04 -4.41 -23.66
N THR A 110 -2.65 -4.56 -24.84
CA THR A 110 -2.41 -3.65 -25.97
C THR A 110 -3.51 -2.61 -26.02
N VAL A 111 -3.13 -1.34 -25.86
CA VAL A 111 -4.05 -0.20 -25.86
C VAL A 111 -3.59 0.77 -26.95
N ARG A 112 -4.46 1.09 -27.93
CA ARG A 112 -4.14 1.94 -29.07
C ARG A 112 -2.85 1.56 -29.80
N GLY A 113 -2.59 0.27 -29.95
CA GLY A 113 -1.39 -0.26 -30.62
C GLY A 113 -0.10 -0.23 -29.78
N VAL A 114 -0.17 0.20 -28.51
CA VAL A 114 0.95 0.16 -27.57
C VAL A 114 0.73 -0.98 -26.58
N THR A 115 1.67 -1.91 -26.49
CA THR A 115 1.62 -2.96 -25.46
C THR A 115 2.25 -2.43 -24.18
N VAL A 116 1.44 -2.43 -23.11
CA VAL A 116 1.81 -2.04 -21.76
C VAL A 116 2.02 -3.30 -20.94
N TYR A 117 3.18 -3.41 -20.29
CA TYR A 117 3.51 -4.49 -19.37
C TYR A 117 3.60 -3.92 -17.95
N SER A 118 2.71 -4.31 -17.06
CA SER A 118 2.78 -3.88 -15.65
C SER A 118 4.07 -4.36 -14.97
N GLY A 119 4.63 -5.51 -15.41
CA GLY A 119 5.93 -6.01 -14.97
C GLY A 119 7.16 -5.25 -15.50
N GLU A 120 6.99 -4.18 -16.29
CA GLU A 120 8.07 -3.26 -16.69
C GLU A 120 8.03 -1.94 -15.90
N SER A 121 6.98 -1.66 -15.16
CA SER A 121 6.85 -0.46 -14.32
C SER A 121 7.52 -0.67 -12.95
N PRO A 122 8.59 0.07 -12.60
CA PRO A 122 9.18 0.04 -11.26
C PRO A 122 8.17 0.36 -10.16
N ASP A 123 7.22 1.26 -10.41
CA ASP A 123 6.19 1.65 -9.46
C ASP A 123 5.25 0.49 -9.16
N VAL A 124 4.72 -0.18 -10.19
CA VAL A 124 3.81 -1.31 -10.03
C VAL A 124 4.53 -2.49 -9.36
N LEU A 125 5.77 -2.79 -9.77
CA LEU A 125 6.59 -3.84 -9.17
C LEU A 125 6.80 -3.61 -7.66
N CYS A 126 7.19 -2.39 -7.28
CA CYS A 126 7.47 -2.03 -5.89
C CYS A 126 6.19 -1.85 -5.06
N HIS A 127 5.06 -1.53 -5.69
CA HIS A 127 3.74 -1.50 -5.08
C HIS A 127 3.30 -2.92 -4.68
N GLU A 128 3.30 -3.87 -5.60
CA GLU A 128 2.92 -5.26 -5.30
C GLU A 128 3.87 -5.91 -4.27
N LEU A 129 5.16 -5.61 -4.34
CA LEU A 129 6.11 -6.02 -3.30
C LEU A 129 5.77 -5.40 -1.94
N GLY A 130 5.25 -4.17 -1.92
CA GLY A 130 4.77 -3.49 -0.72
C GLY A 130 3.63 -4.24 -0.04
N HIS A 131 2.69 -4.79 -0.80
CA HIS A 131 1.64 -5.66 -0.26
C HIS A 131 2.21 -6.92 0.40
N ALA A 132 3.14 -7.58 -0.26
CA ALA A 132 3.81 -8.77 0.28
C ALA A 132 4.60 -8.46 1.55
N LEU A 133 5.26 -7.31 1.59
CA LEU A 133 6.03 -6.87 2.74
C LEU A 133 5.12 -6.52 3.94
N LEU A 134 4.04 -5.80 3.72
CA LEU A 134 3.09 -5.48 4.79
C LEU A 134 2.46 -6.76 5.37
N ASP A 135 2.13 -7.72 4.51
CA ASP A 135 1.64 -9.03 4.94
C ASP A 135 2.70 -9.82 5.74
N ALA A 136 3.98 -9.73 5.35
CA ALA A 136 5.08 -10.33 6.11
C ALA A 136 5.27 -9.70 7.49
N ILE A 137 5.07 -8.39 7.63
CA ILE A 137 5.21 -7.66 8.91
C ILE A 137 3.94 -7.81 9.75
N ARG A 138 2.76 -7.77 9.12
CA ARG A 138 1.46 -7.68 9.78
C ARG A 138 0.37 -8.53 9.11
N PRO A 139 0.49 -9.87 9.09
CA PRO A 139 -0.42 -10.75 8.36
C PRO A 139 -1.89 -10.68 8.83
N GLN A 140 -2.16 -10.14 10.01
CA GLN A 140 -3.52 -9.95 10.53
C GLN A 140 -4.32 -8.87 9.79
N LEU A 141 -3.67 -8.00 9.01
CA LEU A 141 -4.34 -7.00 8.18
C LEU A 141 -5.00 -7.63 6.95
N TRP A 142 -4.56 -8.79 6.51
CA TRP A 142 -5.01 -9.42 5.28
C TRP A 142 -6.53 -9.56 5.19
N ASN A 143 -7.15 -10.13 6.21
CA ASN A 143 -8.59 -10.35 6.27
C ASN A 143 -9.34 -9.28 7.07
N ALA A 144 -8.67 -8.26 7.59
CA ALA A 144 -9.32 -7.24 8.42
C ALA A 144 -10.44 -6.53 7.64
N ALA A 145 -11.70 -6.83 7.98
CA ALA A 145 -12.89 -6.30 7.32
C ALA A 145 -13.13 -4.84 7.74
N SER A 146 -12.31 -3.96 7.21
CA SER A 146 -12.33 -2.52 7.43
C SER A 146 -11.82 -1.80 6.18
N ILE A 147 -12.51 -0.74 5.79
CA ILE A 147 -12.09 0.12 4.68
C ILE A 147 -10.72 0.73 4.99
N GLU A 148 -10.50 1.22 6.21
CA GLU A 148 -9.20 1.79 6.60
C GLU A 148 -8.06 0.77 6.57
N ALA A 149 -8.29 -0.47 7.02
CA ALA A 149 -7.26 -1.50 6.97
C ALA A 149 -6.90 -1.88 5.52
N ALA A 150 -7.89 -2.03 4.64
CA ALA A 150 -7.68 -2.32 3.23
C ALA A 150 -6.98 -1.15 2.53
N SER A 151 -7.43 0.08 2.78
CA SER A 151 -6.82 1.29 2.19
C SER A 151 -5.41 1.57 2.75
N PHE A 152 -5.12 1.18 3.98
CA PHE A 152 -3.75 1.26 4.49
C PHE A 152 -2.81 0.28 3.77
N HIS A 153 -3.31 -0.88 3.38
CA HIS A 153 -2.55 -1.82 2.55
C HIS A 153 -2.13 -1.18 1.22
N GLU A 154 -3.07 -0.47 0.57
CA GLU A 154 -2.80 0.28 -0.67
C GLU A 154 -1.83 1.46 -0.42
N ALA A 155 -2.04 2.23 0.66
CA ALA A 155 -1.15 3.34 1.00
C ALA A 155 0.28 2.86 1.29
N PHE A 156 0.44 1.74 2.00
CA PHE A 156 1.75 1.17 2.28
C PHE A 156 2.45 0.69 1.01
N ALA A 157 1.71 0.12 0.07
CA ALA A 157 2.21 -0.31 -1.22
C ALA A 157 2.67 0.88 -2.08
N ASP A 158 1.88 1.97 -2.14
CA ASP A 158 2.29 3.23 -2.79
C ASP A 158 3.54 3.83 -2.13
N ILE A 159 3.60 3.82 -0.80
CA ILE A 159 4.78 4.26 -0.04
C ILE A 159 6.01 3.40 -0.35
N SER A 160 5.83 2.11 -0.54
CA SER A 160 6.91 1.19 -0.93
C SER A 160 7.48 1.57 -2.30
N ALA A 161 6.64 1.90 -3.27
CA ALA A 161 7.08 2.39 -4.58
C ALA A 161 7.89 3.69 -4.44
N MET A 162 7.36 4.69 -3.72
CA MET A 162 8.04 5.97 -3.50
C MET A 162 9.39 5.81 -2.79
N LEU A 163 9.46 5.00 -1.75
CA LEU A 163 10.70 4.76 -1.00
C LEU A 163 11.75 4.02 -1.84
N SER A 164 11.32 3.10 -2.68
CA SER A 164 12.20 2.38 -3.61
C SER A 164 12.75 3.30 -4.70
N ALA A 165 11.94 4.23 -5.21
CA ALA A 165 12.38 5.24 -6.17
C ALA A 165 13.42 6.19 -5.55
N LEU A 166 13.22 6.61 -4.29
CA LEU A 166 14.14 7.49 -3.56
C LEU A 166 15.50 6.85 -3.22
N GLU A 167 15.69 5.54 -3.42
CA GLU A 167 17.02 4.92 -3.36
C GLU A 167 17.95 5.39 -4.48
N LEU A 168 17.39 5.87 -5.59
CA LEU A 168 18.16 6.33 -6.74
C LEU A 168 18.62 7.78 -6.56
N PRO A 169 19.92 8.07 -6.61
CA PRO A 169 20.42 9.46 -6.56
C PRO A 169 19.82 10.34 -7.66
N SER A 170 19.74 9.82 -8.89
CA SER A 170 19.13 10.51 -10.04
C SER A 170 17.68 10.95 -9.80
N VAL A 171 16.90 10.11 -9.10
CA VAL A 171 15.51 10.44 -8.72
C VAL A 171 15.48 11.52 -7.67
N ARG A 172 16.33 11.45 -6.66
CA ARG A 172 16.38 12.49 -5.60
C ARG A 172 16.79 13.84 -6.15
N ASP A 173 17.82 13.87 -7.00
CA ASP A 173 18.31 15.10 -7.63
C ASP A 173 17.23 15.74 -8.53
N ASP A 174 16.56 14.92 -9.34
CA ASP A 174 15.47 15.38 -10.22
C ASP A 174 14.29 15.92 -9.42
N VAL A 175 13.85 15.19 -8.39
CA VAL A 175 12.74 15.62 -7.53
C VAL A 175 13.05 16.96 -6.85
N LEU A 176 14.24 17.11 -6.29
CA LEU A 176 14.64 18.37 -5.66
C LEU A 176 14.72 19.53 -6.65
N ALA A 177 15.26 19.29 -7.85
CA ALA A 177 15.34 20.31 -8.91
C ALA A 177 13.93 20.72 -9.37
N ASN A 178 13.08 19.76 -9.73
CA ASN A 178 11.75 20.03 -10.31
C ASN A 178 10.75 20.59 -9.29
N THR A 179 10.90 20.29 -8.01
CA THR A 179 10.02 20.81 -6.95
C THR A 179 10.56 22.06 -6.28
N GLY A 180 11.80 22.45 -6.56
CA GLY A 180 12.52 23.49 -5.81
C GLY A 180 12.72 23.11 -4.34
N GLY A 181 12.99 21.82 -4.08
CA GLY A 181 13.14 21.25 -2.75
C GLY A 181 11.83 21.03 -1.98
N ARG A 182 10.67 21.28 -2.60
CA ARG A 182 9.34 21.14 -1.97
C ARG A 182 8.67 19.84 -2.38
N LEU A 183 8.93 18.75 -1.67
CA LEU A 183 8.34 17.43 -1.94
C LEU A 183 6.80 17.39 -1.87
N SER A 184 6.16 18.42 -1.34
CA SER A 184 4.71 18.61 -1.37
C SER A 184 4.17 19.03 -2.75
N ARG A 185 5.06 19.28 -3.73
CA ARG A 185 4.69 19.49 -5.14
C ARG A 185 4.71 18.17 -5.90
N SER A 186 3.82 18.07 -6.90
CA SER A 186 3.79 16.90 -7.79
C SER A 186 5.15 16.68 -8.45
N SER A 187 5.63 15.47 -8.41
CA SER A 187 6.91 15.05 -8.96
C SER A 187 6.84 13.60 -9.42
N ARG A 188 7.88 13.11 -10.08
CA ARG A 188 7.98 11.70 -10.48
C ARG A 188 7.83 10.70 -9.32
N VAL A 189 8.19 11.07 -8.09
CA VAL A 189 8.00 10.21 -6.91
C VAL A 189 6.55 10.20 -6.42
N SER A 190 5.81 11.28 -6.64
CA SER A 190 4.41 11.37 -6.20
C SER A 190 3.41 10.86 -7.23
N ARG A 191 3.77 10.87 -8.53
CA ARG A 191 2.97 10.29 -9.61
C ARG A 191 3.31 8.81 -9.74
N LEU A 192 2.37 7.96 -9.45
CA LEU A 192 2.56 6.51 -9.43
C LEU A 192 1.96 5.85 -10.68
N ALA A 193 2.72 4.95 -11.29
CA ALA A 193 2.31 4.10 -12.42
C ALA A 193 1.72 4.91 -13.59
N GLU A 194 2.48 5.85 -14.15
CA GLU A 194 2.05 6.77 -15.21
C GLU A 194 1.63 6.02 -16.47
N GLN A 195 2.34 4.95 -16.86
CA GLN A 195 2.00 4.15 -18.04
C GLN A 195 0.69 3.40 -17.88
N LEU A 196 0.48 2.78 -16.72
CA LEU A 196 -0.77 2.07 -16.43
C LEU A 196 -1.95 3.06 -16.35
N GLY A 197 -1.74 4.22 -15.72
CA GLY A 197 -2.71 5.31 -15.68
C GLY A 197 -3.07 5.81 -17.09
N TRP A 198 -2.08 5.98 -17.98
CA TRP A 198 -2.32 6.33 -19.38
C TRP A 198 -3.18 5.27 -20.08
N ALA A 199 -2.87 3.98 -19.90
CA ALA A 199 -3.58 2.90 -20.55
C ALA A 199 -5.05 2.83 -20.10
N ILE A 200 -5.32 2.90 -18.80
CA ILE A 200 -6.67 2.89 -18.25
C ILE A 200 -7.49 4.09 -18.73
N ARG A 201 -6.88 5.27 -18.78
CA ARG A 201 -7.54 6.51 -19.22
C ARG A 201 -8.07 6.43 -20.66
N GLN A 202 -7.50 5.58 -21.52
CA GLN A 202 -8.00 5.40 -22.88
C GLN A 202 -9.42 4.84 -22.94
N SER A 203 -9.84 4.08 -21.94
CA SER A 203 -11.19 3.50 -21.83
C SER A 203 -12.01 4.09 -20.68
N HIS A 204 -11.36 4.52 -19.61
CA HIS A 204 -11.97 5.04 -18.39
C HIS A 204 -11.27 6.34 -17.93
N PRO A 205 -11.53 7.46 -18.60
CA PRO A 205 -10.77 8.72 -18.39
C PRO A 205 -10.88 9.26 -16.97
N ASP A 206 -11.99 9.02 -16.28
CA ASP A 206 -12.25 9.52 -14.93
C ASP A 206 -11.80 8.56 -13.81
N ALA A 207 -11.29 7.37 -14.17
CA ALA A 207 -10.91 6.36 -13.17
C ALA A 207 -9.54 6.61 -12.54
N VAL A 208 -8.70 7.43 -13.15
CA VAL A 208 -7.31 7.69 -12.80
C VAL A 208 -6.99 9.19 -12.86
N ASP A 209 -5.90 9.61 -12.23
CA ASP A 209 -5.45 11.00 -12.29
C ASP A 209 -4.98 11.37 -13.72
N ALA A 210 -4.88 12.66 -14.02
CA ALA A 210 -4.68 13.15 -15.38
C ALA A 210 -3.37 12.68 -16.03
N ASP A 211 -2.34 12.44 -15.24
CA ASP A 211 -0.97 12.15 -15.69
C ASP A 211 -0.37 10.85 -15.11
N CYS A 212 -1.12 10.14 -14.26
CA CYS A 212 -0.67 8.90 -13.64
C CYS A 212 -1.86 8.04 -13.19
N LEU A 213 -1.60 6.89 -12.62
CA LEU A 213 -2.63 6.06 -12.00
C LEU A 213 -3.19 6.75 -10.74
N ARG A 214 -2.27 7.20 -9.85
CA ARG A 214 -2.59 7.93 -8.61
C ARG A 214 -1.47 8.93 -8.29
N ASN A 215 -1.83 10.13 -7.84
CA ASN A 215 -0.88 11.11 -7.35
C ASN A 215 -0.94 11.22 -5.83
N ALA A 216 0.19 10.99 -5.16
CA ALA A 216 0.31 11.17 -3.72
C ALA A 216 0.16 12.63 -3.29
N VAL A 217 0.46 13.59 -4.19
CA VAL A 217 0.15 15.02 -3.99
C VAL A 217 -1.28 15.27 -4.42
N ASN A 218 -2.17 15.43 -3.46
CA ASN A 218 -3.59 15.64 -3.69
C ASN A 218 -4.22 16.55 -2.62
N SER A 219 -5.50 16.91 -2.77
CA SER A 219 -6.24 17.79 -1.87
C SER A 219 -7.24 17.05 -0.96
N PHE A 220 -7.13 15.73 -0.86
CA PHE A 220 -8.07 14.95 -0.06
C PHE A 220 -7.75 15.02 1.44
N PHE A 221 -8.83 15.04 2.23
CA PHE A 221 -8.79 15.01 3.68
C PHE A 221 -9.55 13.80 4.20
N TYR A 222 -9.23 13.38 5.42
CA TYR A 222 -9.93 12.29 6.07
C TYR A 222 -11.41 12.60 6.24
N ARG A 223 -12.24 11.64 5.88
CA ARG A 223 -13.66 11.54 6.16
C ARG A 223 -13.93 10.13 6.68
N GLN A 224 -14.98 9.95 7.46
CA GLN A 224 -15.37 8.60 7.84
C GLN A 224 -15.67 7.76 6.59
N PRO A 225 -14.95 6.65 6.36
CA PRO A 225 -15.10 5.90 5.12
C PRO A 225 -16.52 5.35 4.91
N GLU A 226 -17.25 5.05 6.01
CA GLU A 226 -18.64 4.61 5.96
C GLU A 226 -19.62 5.70 5.48
N SER A 227 -19.18 6.95 5.37
CA SER A 227 -19.97 8.06 4.84
C SER A 227 -19.67 8.38 3.38
N LEU A 228 -18.69 7.69 2.79
CA LEU A 228 -18.27 7.92 1.41
C LEU A 228 -19.05 7.02 0.43
N PRO A 229 -19.21 7.44 -0.84
CA PRO A 229 -19.74 6.55 -1.87
C PRO A 229 -18.76 5.40 -2.12
N PRO A 230 -19.23 4.20 -2.53
CA PRO A 230 -18.37 3.05 -2.81
C PRO A 230 -17.44 3.24 -4.02
N MET A 231 -17.83 4.13 -4.95
CA MET A 231 -17.05 4.51 -6.14
C MET A 231 -17.25 6.00 -6.42
N ALA A 232 -16.22 6.63 -6.96
CA ALA A 232 -16.24 8.00 -7.44
C ALA A 232 -15.16 8.18 -8.53
N PRO A 233 -15.25 9.22 -9.38
CA PRO A 233 -14.16 9.63 -10.25
C PRO A 233 -12.87 9.90 -9.45
N ALA A 234 -11.70 9.82 -10.11
CA ALA A 234 -10.40 10.09 -9.48
C ALA A 234 -10.31 11.50 -8.85
N SER A 235 -11.11 12.46 -9.33
CA SER A 235 -11.21 13.81 -8.76
C SER A 235 -11.96 13.88 -7.43
N ALA A 236 -12.59 12.78 -6.97
CA ALA A 236 -13.37 12.73 -5.75
C ALA A 236 -12.96 11.53 -4.88
N LEU A 237 -13.24 11.62 -3.57
CA LEU A 237 -12.91 10.58 -2.62
C LEU A 237 -14.07 9.58 -2.50
N SER A 238 -13.75 8.28 -2.54
CA SER A 238 -14.68 7.18 -2.28
C SER A 238 -14.13 6.24 -1.19
N SER A 239 -14.96 5.31 -0.73
CA SER A 239 -14.55 4.25 0.19
C SER A 239 -13.76 3.13 -0.48
N GLU A 240 -13.63 3.14 -1.79
CA GLU A 240 -12.77 2.21 -2.53
C GLU A 240 -11.32 2.32 -2.02
N PRO A 241 -10.64 1.18 -1.68
CA PRO A 241 -9.36 1.21 -1.02
C PRO A 241 -8.27 2.05 -1.68
N HIS A 242 -8.12 2.01 -3.01
CA HIS A 242 -7.13 2.84 -3.71
C HIS A 242 -7.52 4.33 -3.70
N SER A 243 -8.82 4.65 -3.74
CA SER A 243 -9.28 6.02 -3.61
C SER A 243 -9.01 6.55 -2.20
N PHE A 244 -9.39 5.79 -1.17
CA PHE A 244 -9.24 6.22 0.21
C PHE A 244 -7.78 6.21 0.69
N SER A 245 -6.93 5.34 0.15
CA SER A 245 -5.48 5.29 0.45
C SER A 245 -4.79 6.62 0.22
N ARG A 246 -5.22 7.39 -0.78
CA ARG A 246 -4.62 8.68 -1.16
C ARG A 246 -4.58 9.70 -0.02
N VAL A 247 -5.52 9.62 0.92
CA VAL A 247 -5.52 10.48 2.13
C VAL A 247 -4.30 10.18 3.01
N PHE A 248 -4.03 8.88 3.24
CA PHE A 248 -2.91 8.47 4.07
C PHE A 248 -1.57 8.68 3.36
N THR A 249 -1.50 8.31 2.08
CA THR A 249 -0.28 8.46 1.25
C THR A 249 0.13 9.94 1.17
N ALA A 250 -0.84 10.86 1.02
CA ALA A 250 -0.55 12.30 1.03
C ALA A 250 -0.03 12.79 2.38
N ALA A 251 -0.65 12.39 3.49
CA ALA A 251 -0.18 12.76 4.82
C ALA A 251 1.25 12.22 5.09
N TRP A 252 1.52 11.00 4.64
CA TRP A 252 2.84 10.41 4.78
C TRP A 252 3.90 11.15 3.93
N LEU A 253 3.58 11.50 2.68
CA LEU A 253 4.49 12.27 1.82
C LEU A 253 4.77 13.67 2.38
N GLU A 254 3.76 14.35 2.93
CA GLU A 254 3.92 15.63 3.63
C GLU A 254 4.78 15.50 4.88
N SER A 255 4.67 14.38 5.61
CA SER A 255 5.57 14.09 6.74
C SER A 255 7.00 13.91 6.27
N LEU A 256 7.23 13.12 5.21
CA LEU A 256 8.56 12.92 4.62
C LEU A 256 9.16 14.26 4.15
N ALA A 257 8.35 15.13 3.52
CA ALA A 257 8.78 16.46 3.12
C ALA A 257 9.30 17.27 4.31
N GLY A 258 8.53 17.31 5.40
CA GLY A 258 8.95 18.02 6.60
C GLY A 258 10.13 17.38 7.33
N MET A 259 10.29 16.04 7.22
CA MET A 259 11.47 15.34 7.75
C MET A 259 12.73 15.69 6.94
N ALA A 260 12.61 15.75 5.62
CA ALA A 260 13.71 16.17 4.75
C ALA A 260 14.10 17.64 4.99
N GLU A 261 13.11 18.53 5.11
CA GLU A 261 13.34 19.95 5.46
C GLU A 261 14.08 20.11 6.78
N ALA A 262 13.77 19.30 7.80
CA ALA A 262 14.45 19.35 9.10
C ALA A 262 15.94 18.99 9.02
N ARG A 263 16.33 18.18 8.02
CA ARG A 263 17.72 17.76 7.76
C ARG A 263 18.43 18.55 6.68
N GLY A 264 17.73 19.45 6.02
CA GLY A 264 18.22 20.21 4.88
C GLY A 264 17.62 19.71 3.54
N THR A 265 17.86 20.47 2.46
CA THR A 265 17.24 20.25 1.14
C THR A 265 18.19 19.56 0.15
N SER A 266 19.14 18.76 0.64
CA SER A 266 20.06 18.00 -0.21
C SER A 266 19.52 16.60 -0.54
N ALA A 267 20.05 15.98 -1.59
CA ALA A 267 19.74 14.61 -1.95
C ALA A 267 20.08 13.60 -0.82
N ASP A 268 21.15 13.85 -0.06
CA ASP A 268 21.54 13.02 1.08
C ASP A 268 20.60 13.21 2.28
N ALA A 269 20.16 14.44 2.53
CA ALA A 269 19.14 14.73 3.55
C ALA A 269 17.83 14.00 3.23
N LEU A 270 17.41 14.03 1.95
CA LEU A 270 16.22 13.30 1.50
C LEU A 270 16.39 11.79 1.63
N ALA A 271 17.54 11.22 1.24
CA ALA A 271 17.83 9.80 1.41
C ALA A 271 17.78 9.37 2.89
N SER A 272 18.38 10.18 3.77
CA SER A 272 18.38 9.93 5.22
C SER A 272 16.97 10.03 5.80
N ALA A 273 16.19 11.05 5.41
CA ALA A 273 14.79 11.20 5.83
C ALA A 273 13.91 10.04 5.34
N ALA A 274 14.10 9.58 4.09
CA ALA A 274 13.39 8.44 3.54
C ALA A 274 13.68 7.13 4.32
N LEU A 275 14.93 6.92 4.73
CA LEU A 275 15.30 5.77 5.55
C LEU A 275 14.62 5.79 6.92
N ASP A 276 14.61 6.94 7.58
CA ASP A 276 13.95 7.05 8.88
C ASP A 276 12.43 7.02 8.77
N ALA A 277 11.84 7.60 7.70
CA ALA A 277 10.41 7.48 7.45
C ALA A 277 9.97 6.01 7.33
N GLY A 278 10.75 5.17 6.66
CA GLY A 278 10.51 3.73 6.60
C GLY A 278 10.65 3.04 7.97
N ARG A 279 11.67 3.39 8.76
CA ARG A 279 11.85 2.86 10.12
C ARG A 279 10.69 3.23 11.05
N LEU A 280 10.26 4.48 11.00
CA LEU A 280 9.11 4.95 11.78
C LEU A 280 7.83 4.24 11.35
N LEU A 281 7.60 4.05 10.03
CA LEU A 281 6.43 3.38 9.51
C LEU A 281 6.38 1.90 9.93
N THR A 282 7.49 1.16 9.79
CA THR A 282 7.54 -0.24 10.20
C THR A 282 7.35 -0.41 11.72
N ALA A 283 7.93 0.48 12.52
CA ALA A 283 7.74 0.49 13.97
C ALA A 283 6.29 0.82 14.36
N ALA A 284 5.64 1.76 13.66
CA ALA A 284 4.23 2.09 13.84
C ALA A 284 3.32 0.89 13.50
N VAL A 285 3.53 0.26 12.34
CA VAL A 285 2.79 -0.94 11.89
C VAL A 285 2.93 -2.08 12.91
N GLY A 286 4.14 -2.33 13.41
CA GLY A 286 4.41 -3.39 14.38
C GLY A 286 3.68 -3.21 15.72
N THR A 287 3.35 -1.97 16.10
CA THR A 287 2.74 -1.64 17.40
C THR A 287 1.28 -1.19 17.32
N ALA A 288 0.81 -0.75 16.14
CA ALA A 288 -0.54 -0.26 15.96
C ALA A 288 -1.59 -1.36 16.18
N ARG A 289 -2.64 -1.03 16.93
CA ARG A 289 -3.79 -1.91 17.11
C ARG A 289 -4.65 -1.89 15.84
N ILE A 290 -5.06 -3.07 15.36
CA ILE A 290 -6.01 -3.15 14.26
C ILE A 290 -7.40 -2.77 14.78
N ALA A 291 -7.73 -1.50 14.63
CA ALA A 291 -9.00 -0.91 15.07
C ALA A 291 -9.74 -0.31 13.86
N SER A 292 -11.02 -0.01 14.05
CA SER A 292 -11.84 0.59 12.98
C SER A 292 -11.32 1.96 12.50
N ASN A 293 -10.55 2.66 13.33
CA ASN A 293 -9.83 3.91 13.01
C ASN A 293 -8.32 3.64 12.84
N TYR A 294 -7.96 2.73 11.96
CA TYR A 294 -6.59 2.24 11.81
C TYR A 294 -5.61 3.33 11.38
N TYR A 295 -6.02 4.28 10.56
CA TYR A 295 -5.21 5.43 10.16
C TYR A 295 -4.74 6.25 11.36
N ALA A 296 -5.64 6.54 12.29
CA ALA A 296 -5.29 7.26 13.52
C ALA A 296 -4.35 6.43 14.41
N GLN A 297 -4.47 5.09 14.41
CA GLN A 297 -3.55 4.22 15.15
C GLN A 297 -2.13 4.27 14.58
N ILE A 298 -1.99 4.24 13.25
CA ILE A 298 -0.68 4.36 12.59
C ILE A 298 -0.09 5.76 12.83
N ALA A 299 -0.89 6.83 12.68
CA ALA A 299 -0.43 8.20 12.93
C ALA A 299 0.09 8.38 14.37
N ALA A 300 -0.63 7.85 15.35
CA ALA A 300 -0.18 7.83 16.74
C ALA A 300 1.07 6.96 16.94
N GLY A 301 1.12 5.84 16.23
CA GLY A 301 2.29 4.94 16.21
C GLY A 301 3.54 5.61 15.65
N LEU A 302 3.41 6.41 14.59
CA LEU A 302 4.51 7.19 14.00
C LEU A 302 5.08 8.19 15.01
N LEU A 303 4.22 8.97 15.69
CA LEU A 303 4.66 9.92 16.74
C LEU A 303 5.35 9.20 17.90
N GLY A 304 4.84 8.04 18.31
CA GLY A 304 5.46 7.24 19.36
C GLY A 304 6.77 6.57 18.91
N ALA A 305 6.89 6.22 17.63
CA ALA A 305 8.12 5.68 17.06
C ALA A 305 9.19 6.78 16.94
N ASP A 306 8.81 7.97 16.48
CA ASP A 306 9.68 9.13 16.41
C ASP A 306 10.30 9.47 17.78
N GLU A 307 9.48 9.51 18.85
CA GLU A 307 10.02 9.71 20.20
C GLU A 307 11.07 8.67 20.60
N ARG A 308 10.85 7.41 20.27
CA ARG A 308 11.75 6.32 20.69
C ARG A 308 13.00 6.18 19.83
N LEU A 309 12.91 6.45 18.54
CA LEU A 309 13.98 6.16 17.57
C LEU A 309 14.82 7.38 17.22
N THR A 310 14.22 8.57 17.28
CA THR A 310 14.87 9.83 16.87
C THR A 310 14.81 10.92 17.94
N GLY A 311 14.29 10.62 19.15
CA GLY A 311 14.13 11.60 20.21
C GLY A 311 13.11 12.69 19.92
N GLY A 312 12.16 12.43 18.99
CA GLY A 312 11.12 13.39 18.63
C GLY A 312 11.55 14.41 17.56
N GLU A 313 12.65 14.17 16.84
CA GLU A 313 13.19 15.05 15.80
C GLU A 313 12.12 15.45 14.76
N PHE A 314 11.26 14.51 14.37
CA PHE A 314 10.29 14.71 13.31
C PHE A 314 8.86 14.94 13.78
N ARG A 315 8.66 15.06 15.10
CA ARG A 315 7.32 15.21 15.71
C ARG A 315 6.49 16.32 15.09
N ALA A 316 7.12 17.48 14.83
CA ALA A 316 6.40 18.63 14.26
C ALA A 316 5.92 18.36 12.84
N ALA A 317 6.74 17.71 12.00
CA ALA A 317 6.41 17.34 10.63
C ALA A 317 5.27 16.32 10.60
N ILE A 318 5.41 15.22 11.34
CA ILE A 318 4.39 14.15 11.41
C ILE A 318 3.07 14.71 11.95
N ARG A 319 3.10 15.45 13.05
CA ARG A 319 1.89 16.04 13.62
C ARG A 319 1.20 16.99 12.64
N ARG A 320 1.95 17.90 12.02
CA ARG A 320 1.40 18.86 11.04
C ARG A 320 0.68 18.15 9.91
N ALA A 321 1.27 17.13 9.31
CA ALA A 321 0.72 16.39 8.19
C ALA A 321 -0.54 15.60 8.59
N PHE A 322 -0.47 14.76 9.61
CA PHE A 322 -1.58 13.88 9.98
C PHE A 322 -2.75 14.62 10.64
N VAL A 323 -2.49 15.67 11.40
CA VAL A 323 -3.55 16.55 11.94
C VAL A 323 -4.12 17.42 10.83
N GLY A 324 -3.28 17.99 9.97
CA GLY A 324 -3.71 18.80 8.83
C GLY A 324 -4.63 18.06 7.87
N ARG A 325 -4.38 16.75 7.66
CA ARG A 325 -5.24 15.88 6.84
C ARG A 325 -6.44 15.30 7.60
N GLY A 326 -6.63 15.63 8.88
CA GLY A 326 -7.73 15.13 9.70
C GLY A 326 -7.62 13.65 10.12
N ILE A 327 -6.51 12.98 9.82
CA ILE A 327 -6.28 11.57 10.20
C ILE A 327 -6.12 11.43 11.72
N LEU A 328 -5.53 12.43 12.38
CA LEU A 328 -5.35 12.46 13.82
C LEU A 328 -5.97 13.73 14.41
N ALA A 329 -6.85 13.59 15.40
CA ALA A 329 -7.43 14.73 16.10
C ALA A 329 -6.33 15.49 16.88
N MET A 330 -6.45 16.82 16.95
CA MET A 330 -5.50 17.68 17.66
C MET A 330 -5.39 17.30 19.13
N SER A 331 -6.49 16.95 19.79
CA SER A 331 -6.50 16.46 21.18
C SER A 331 -5.73 15.16 21.35
N SER A 332 -5.84 14.23 20.38
CA SER A 332 -5.06 12.99 20.36
C SER A 332 -3.56 13.27 20.20
N ALA A 333 -3.19 14.18 19.30
CA ALA A 333 -1.81 14.59 19.08
C ALA A 333 -1.21 15.28 20.33
N ALA A 334 -1.97 16.15 20.99
CA ALA A 334 -1.57 16.79 22.23
C ALA A 334 -1.35 15.79 23.37
N SER A 335 -2.24 14.80 23.51
CA SER A 335 -2.11 13.74 24.52
C SER A 335 -0.88 12.85 24.30
N ILE A 336 -0.50 12.60 23.04
CA ILE A 336 0.73 11.86 22.72
C ILE A 336 1.96 12.70 23.11
N ALA A 337 1.95 14.00 22.77
CA ALA A 337 3.05 14.92 23.10
C ALA A 337 3.26 15.08 24.61
N ALA A 338 2.19 15.04 25.40
CA ALA A 338 2.26 15.14 26.86
C ALA A 338 2.81 13.86 27.54
N GLY A 339 3.25 12.86 26.78
CA GLY A 339 3.85 11.64 27.32
C GLY A 339 2.91 10.79 28.18
N THR A 340 1.59 10.98 28.05
CA THR A 340 0.60 10.17 28.77
C THR A 340 0.71 8.71 28.30
N LYS A 341 1.48 7.91 29.06
CA LYS A 341 1.62 6.46 28.82
C LYS A 341 0.23 5.84 28.68
N PRO A 342 0.01 4.94 27.73
CA PRO A 342 -1.26 4.24 27.65
C PRO A 342 -1.52 3.52 28.97
N ARG A 343 -2.61 3.83 29.66
CA ARG A 343 -3.09 2.99 30.77
C ARG A 343 -3.28 1.57 30.21
N GLY A 344 -2.44 0.64 30.63
CA GLY A 344 -2.46 -0.73 30.16
C GLY A 344 -1.27 -1.17 29.31
N ALA A 345 -0.12 -0.51 29.39
CA ALA A 345 1.15 -1.12 28.98
C ALA A 345 1.39 -2.31 29.93
N GLY A 346 0.94 -3.49 29.49
CA GLY A 346 1.16 -4.75 30.21
C GLY A 346 2.66 -5.00 30.36
N GLN A 347 2.99 -5.72 31.42
CA GLN A 347 4.34 -6.14 31.77
C GLN A 347 5.10 -6.74 30.59
N PRO A 348 6.43 -6.52 30.50
CA PRO A 348 7.28 -7.16 29.50
C PRO A 348 7.18 -8.69 29.69
N GLY A 349 6.68 -9.39 28.68
CA GLY A 349 6.57 -10.88 28.71
C GLY A 349 5.27 -11.46 28.18
N ARG A 350 4.17 -10.71 28.13
CA ARG A 350 2.92 -11.18 27.52
C ARG A 350 2.85 -10.68 26.08
N ARG A 351 2.93 -11.59 25.11
CA ARG A 351 2.62 -11.28 23.69
C ARG A 351 1.26 -10.57 23.64
N PRO A 352 1.18 -9.37 23.10
CA PRO A 352 -0.02 -8.57 23.24
C PRO A 352 -1.17 -9.19 22.46
N ASP A 353 -2.26 -9.45 23.15
CA ASP A 353 -3.60 -9.73 22.61
C ASP A 353 -4.12 -8.60 21.69
N ARG A 354 -3.31 -7.54 21.54
CA ARG A 354 -3.56 -6.30 20.81
C ARG A 354 -3.53 -6.45 19.28
N LEU A 355 -3.08 -7.61 18.79
CA LEU A 355 -2.84 -7.86 17.37
C LEU A 355 -3.96 -8.67 16.71
N ARG A 356 -5.06 -8.93 17.41
CA ARG A 356 -6.13 -9.78 16.94
C ARG A 356 -7.26 -8.98 16.32
N THR A 357 -7.85 -9.53 15.27
CA THR A 357 -9.19 -9.23 14.78
C THR A 357 -10.20 -10.05 15.60
N ILE A 358 -11.49 -9.74 15.45
CA ILE A 358 -12.59 -10.49 16.07
C ILE A 358 -13.54 -10.99 14.99
N ASP A 359 -14.11 -12.17 15.17
CA ASP A 359 -15.14 -12.69 14.27
C ASP A 359 -16.48 -12.00 14.55
N VAL A 360 -17.02 -11.29 13.55
CA VAL A 360 -18.32 -10.66 13.57
C VAL A 360 -19.27 -11.42 12.65
N PRO A 361 -20.44 -11.89 13.11
CA PRO A 361 -21.45 -12.50 12.24
C PRO A 361 -22.30 -11.45 11.58
N ILE A 362 -22.41 -11.52 10.25
CA ILE A 362 -23.28 -10.67 9.43
C ILE A 362 -24.40 -11.52 8.82
N ASP A 363 -25.65 -11.03 8.79
CA ASP A 363 -26.74 -11.70 8.08
C ASP A 363 -26.54 -11.48 6.56
N GLY A 364 -26.04 -12.51 5.88
CA GLY A 364 -25.78 -12.44 4.44
C GLY A 364 -27.05 -12.22 3.60
N ARG A 365 -28.24 -12.56 4.11
CA ARG A 365 -29.51 -12.34 3.37
C ARG A 365 -29.78 -10.85 3.18
N ALA A 366 -29.33 -9.99 4.09
CA ALA A 366 -29.44 -8.53 3.93
C ALA A 366 -28.69 -8.02 2.68
N TYR A 367 -27.81 -8.85 2.13
CA TYR A 367 -26.98 -8.56 0.95
C TYR A 367 -27.28 -9.48 -0.23
N GLY A 368 -28.42 -10.15 -0.24
CA GLY A 368 -28.84 -11.07 -1.31
C GLY A 368 -28.13 -12.43 -1.31
N LEU A 369 -27.32 -12.75 -0.31
CA LEU A 369 -26.67 -14.04 -0.19
C LEU A 369 -27.62 -15.07 0.44
N ARG A 370 -27.59 -16.33 -0.04
CA ARG A 370 -28.37 -17.43 0.54
C ARG A 370 -27.80 -17.95 1.88
N LEU A 371 -27.28 -17.04 2.70
CA LEU A 371 -26.60 -17.34 3.96
C LEU A 371 -27.21 -16.55 5.11
N ARG A 372 -27.57 -17.24 6.20
CA ARG A 372 -28.01 -16.56 7.44
C ARG A 372 -26.85 -15.98 8.25
N ARG A 373 -25.65 -16.54 8.10
CA ARG A 373 -24.52 -16.14 8.93
C ARG A 373 -23.23 -16.21 8.12
N LEU A 374 -22.70 -15.04 7.81
CA LEU A 374 -21.39 -14.82 7.22
C LEU A 374 -20.45 -14.32 8.33
N LEU A 375 -19.33 -14.97 8.55
CA LEU A 375 -18.30 -14.51 9.47
C LEU A 375 -17.29 -13.65 8.73
N VAL A 376 -16.95 -12.53 9.33
CA VAL A 376 -15.89 -11.63 8.86
C VAL A 376 -14.92 -11.32 9.99
N GLU A 377 -13.65 -11.19 9.66
CA GLU A 377 -12.63 -10.77 10.62
C GLU A 377 -12.67 -9.25 10.79
N ALA A 378 -13.40 -8.78 11.78
CA ALA A 378 -13.55 -7.36 12.07
C ALA A 378 -12.32 -6.79 12.79
N PRO A 379 -12.02 -5.50 12.60
CA PRO A 379 -11.08 -4.79 13.45
C PRO A 379 -11.61 -4.73 14.89
N LEU A 380 -10.73 -4.45 15.84
CA LEU A 380 -11.14 -4.19 17.22
C LEU A 380 -11.88 -2.86 17.32
N GLY A 381 -12.66 -2.69 18.39
CA GLY A 381 -13.37 -1.44 18.67
C GLY A 381 -12.42 -0.24 18.84
N ALA A 382 -13.02 0.93 18.90
CA ALA A 382 -12.34 2.21 19.02
C ALA A 382 -11.25 2.19 20.09
N THR A 383 -10.19 2.90 19.78
CA THR A 383 -9.08 3.11 20.69
C THR A 383 -9.10 4.55 21.23
N ARG A 384 -8.13 4.84 22.07
CA ARG A 384 -7.87 6.17 22.63
C ARG A 384 -7.61 7.26 21.57
N TRP A 385 -7.05 6.89 20.43
CA TRP A 385 -6.68 7.83 19.37
C TRP A 385 -7.83 7.97 18.38
N SER A 386 -8.21 9.18 18.05
CA SER A 386 -9.32 9.49 17.16
C SER A 386 -8.84 10.31 15.96
N ALA A 387 -9.54 10.15 14.84
CA ALA A 387 -9.46 11.04 13.70
C ALA A 387 -10.26 12.33 13.97
N ALA A 388 -10.05 13.35 13.15
CA ALA A 388 -10.81 14.60 13.18
C ALA A 388 -11.64 14.77 11.91
N SER A 389 -12.68 15.59 11.98
CA SER A 389 -13.37 16.04 10.76
C SER A 389 -12.52 17.09 10.04
N ALA A 390 -12.45 16.99 8.72
CA ALA A 390 -11.71 17.92 7.87
C ALA A 390 -12.37 19.28 7.68
N ALA A 391 -13.65 19.41 8.02
CA ALA A 391 -14.48 20.52 7.56
C ALA A 391 -14.60 21.64 8.56
N LEU A 392 -13.73 22.13 9.28
CA LEU A 392 -13.83 23.26 10.23
C LEU A 392 -13.83 22.86 11.72
N ASP A 393 -14.15 21.61 12.05
CA ASP A 393 -14.10 21.13 13.41
C ASP A 393 -13.01 20.06 13.54
N LEU A 394 -11.88 20.41 14.13
CA LEU A 394 -10.79 19.48 14.45
C LEU A 394 -11.09 18.63 15.70
N GLY A 395 -12.35 18.57 16.10
CA GLY A 395 -12.82 17.73 17.19
C GLY A 395 -12.71 16.24 16.86
N PRO A 396 -12.64 15.38 17.87
CA PRO A 396 -12.51 13.95 17.69
C PRO A 396 -13.78 13.35 17.06
N LEU A 397 -13.61 12.58 15.97
CA LEU A 397 -14.67 11.75 15.41
C LEU A 397 -14.78 10.43 16.19
N ALA A 398 -16.00 10.03 16.52
CA ALA A 398 -16.25 8.71 17.07
C ALA A 398 -15.92 7.66 16.00
N ALA A 399 -15.02 6.74 16.32
CA ALA A 399 -14.70 5.63 15.43
C ALA A 399 -15.90 4.68 15.30
N ALA A 400 -16.07 4.07 14.12
CA ALA A 400 -17.10 3.06 13.91
C ALA A 400 -16.91 1.87 14.85
N THR A 401 -18.01 1.27 15.27
CA THR A 401 -17.94 -0.02 15.99
C THR A 401 -17.43 -1.12 15.04
N PRO A 402 -16.86 -2.21 15.57
CA PRO A 402 -16.42 -3.35 14.75
C PRO A 402 -17.51 -3.86 13.80
N ASP A 403 -18.74 -4.01 14.30
CA ASP A 403 -19.89 -4.44 13.50
C ASP A 403 -20.20 -3.45 12.37
N ARG A 404 -20.25 -2.13 12.66
CA ARG A 404 -20.53 -1.11 11.65
C ARG A 404 -19.44 -1.05 10.58
N ALA A 405 -18.16 -1.07 10.98
CA ALA A 405 -17.05 -1.05 10.06
C ALA A 405 -17.05 -2.27 9.12
N SER A 406 -17.31 -3.47 9.68
CA SER A 406 -17.36 -4.70 8.90
C SER A 406 -18.55 -4.77 7.97
N ARG A 407 -19.73 -4.30 8.40
CA ARG A 407 -20.93 -4.24 7.52
C ARG A 407 -20.69 -3.29 6.35
N ALA A 408 -20.17 -2.10 6.60
CA ALA A 408 -19.86 -1.14 5.55
C ALA A 408 -18.83 -1.72 4.56
N PHE A 409 -17.81 -2.39 5.06
CA PHE A 409 -16.81 -3.05 4.22
C PHE A 409 -17.41 -4.16 3.34
N VAL A 410 -18.24 -5.05 3.90
CA VAL A 410 -18.91 -6.12 3.14
C VAL A 410 -19.85 -5.55 2.11
N GLU A 411 -20.63 -4.53 2.47
CA GLU A 411 -21.56 -3.85 1.57
C GLU A 411 -20.80 -3.21 0.39
N ASP A 412 -19.70 -2.53 0.67
CA ASP A 412 -18.85 -1.91 -0.33
C ASP A 412 -18.28 -2.96 -1.31
N LEU A 413 -17.76 -4.08 -0.80
CA LEU A 413 -17.27 -5.18 -1.65
C LEU A 413 -18.36 -5.76 -2.55
N LEU A 414 -19.57 -5.97 -2.03
CA LEU A 414 -20.68 -6.54 -2.80
C LEU A 414 -21.19 -5.55 -3.85
N ARG A 415 -21.33 -4.27 -3.51
CA ARG A 415 -21.72 -3.22 -4.47
C ARG A 415 -20.74 -3.08 -5.63
N ARG A 416 -19.45 -3.29 -5.38
CA ARG A 416 -18.40 -3.26 -6.40
C ARG A 416 -18.17 -4.60 -7.10
N GLY A 417 -18.95 -5.65 -6.77
CA GLY A 417 -18.78 -6.98 -7.36
C GLY A 417 -17.45 -7.66 -7.02
N ARG A 418 -16.87 -7.34 -5.85
CA ARG A 418 -15.55 -7.83 -5.43
C ARG A 418 -15.60 -9.18 -4.68
N VAL A 419 -16.78 -9.77 -4.50
CA VAL A 419 -16.96 -11.07 -3.84
C VAL A 419 -17.38 -12.12 -4.84
N ASP A 420 -16.62 -13.20 -4.97
CA ASP A 420 -17.05 -14.39 -5.70
C ASP A 420 -18.05 -15.18 -4.83
N THR A 421 -19.34 -14.93 -5.05
CA THR A 421 -20.41 -15.58 -4.32
C THR A 421 -20.64 -17.04 -4.74
N ALA A 422 -20.18 -17.43 -5.95
CA ALA A 422 -20.25 -18.80 -6.46
C ALA A 422 -19.14 -19.70 -5.87
N SER A 423 -18.17 -19.14 -5.17
CA SER A 423 -17.06 -19.90 -4.58
C SER A 423 -17.48 -20.91 -3.52
N LEU A 424 -18.69 -20.77 -2.93
CA LEU A 424 -19.25 -21.75 -1.99
C LEU A 424 -19.48 -23.13 -2.57
N ASP A 425 -19.73 -23.21 -3.87
CA ASP A 425 -20.04 -24.45 -4.60
C ASP A 425 -18.81 -25.02 -5.30
N ARG A 426 -17.65 -24.36 -5.19
CA ARG A 426 -16.37 -24.76 -5.79
C ARG A 426 -15.36 -25.15 -4.72
N ARG A 427 -14.41 -26.02 -5.08
CA ARG A 427 -13.22 -26.22 -4.24
C ARG A 427 -12.33 -24.98 -4.33
N ALA A 428 -11.65 -24.64 -3.25
CA ALA A 428 -10.78 -23.46 -3.20
C ALA A 428 -9.71 -23.43 -4.32
N ALA A 429 -9.28 -24.61 -4.80
CA ALA A 429 -8.35 -24.78 -5.91
C ALA A 429 -8.95 -24.46 -7.29
N ASP A 430 -10.28 -24.52 -7.43
CA ASP A 430 -10.98 -24.37 -8.72
C ASP A 430 -11.45 -22.91 -8.96
N VAL A 431 -11.14 -22.00 -8.05
CA VAL A 431 -11.51 -20.59 -8.22
C VAL A 431 -10.48 -19.93 -9.14
N PRO A 432 -10.90 -19.34 -10.30
CA PRO A 432 -9.98 -18.74 -11.25
C PRO A 432 -9.07 -17.71 -10.58
N ARG A 433 -7.76 -17.79 -10.86
CA ARG A 433 -6.80 -16.75 -10.50
C ARG A 433 -6.98 -15.60 -11.49
N GLY A 434 -7.03 -14.39 -10.97
CA GLY A 434 -7.30 -13.19 -11.77
C GLY A 434 -8.78 -12.81 -11.82
N GLY A 435 -9.09 -11.67 -12.40
CA GLY A 435 -10.43 -11.10 -12.50
C GLY A 435 -10.77 -10.12 -11.40
N ARG A 436 -11.98 -9.56 -11.45
CA ARG A 436 -12.43 -8.44 -10.61
C ARG A 436 -12.66 -8.79 -9.14
N THR A 437 -12.75 -10.07 -8.79
CA THR A 437 -13.08 -10.50 -7.42
C THR A 437 -11.84 -10.61 -6.55
N THR A 438 -11.85 -9.91 -5.44
CA THR A 438 -10.76 -9.89 -4.44
C THR A 438 -11.05 -10.76 -3.23
N HIS A 439 -12.28 -11.21 -3.06
CA HIS A 439 -12.75 -12.00 -1.92
C HIS A 439 -13.57 -13.20 -2.36
N VAL A 440 -13.54 -14.23 -1.52
CA VAL A 440 -14.29 -15.49 -1.70
C VAL A 440 -15.04 -15.84 -0.43
N LEU A 441 -16.09 -16.65 -0.58
CA LEU A 441 -16.79 -17.26 0.52
C LEU A 441 -16.25 -18.68 0.73
N VAL A 442 -15.71 -18.96 1.91
CA VAL A 442 -15.09 -20.26 2.24
C VAL A 442 -15.88 -20.95 3.33
N ARG A 443 -16.16 -22.26 3.16
CA ARG A 443 -16.74 -23.10 4.23
C ARG A 443 -15.65 -23.48 5.22
N ASP A 444 -15.92 -23.19 6.50
CA ASP A 444 -15.13 -23.61 7.66
C ASP A 444 -16.07 -24.42 8.59
N GLY A 445 -16.16 -25.72 8.37
CA GLY A 445 -17.15 -26.59 8.97
C GLY A 445 -18.60 -26.16 8.67
N ARG A 446 -19.36 -25.80 9.71
CA ARG A 446 -20.75 -25.29 9.56
C ARG A 446 -20.82 -23.77 9.32
N ARG A 447 -19.69 -23.10 9.28
CA ARG A 447 -19.60 -21.64 9.14
C ARG A 447 -19.19 -21.28 7.71
N VAL A 448 -19.51 -20.07 7.29
CA VAL A 448 -19.03 -19.47 6.06
C VAL A 448 -18.27 -18.21 6.43
N ARG A 449 -17.07 -18.06 5.90
CA ARG A 449 -16.19 -16.91 6.12
C ARG A 449 -16.00 -16.13 4.82
N LEU A 450 -15.93 -14.82 4.93
CA LEU A 450 -15.39 -13.96 3.88
C LEU A 450 -13.86 -13.95 4.02
N VAL A 451 -13.15 -14.30 2.96
CA VAL A 451 -11.70 -14.40 2.95
C VAL A 451 -11.16 -13.60 1.75
N ARG A 452 -10.17 -12.79 1.99
CA ARG A 452 -9.45 -12.09 0.93
C ARG A 452 -8.56 -13.06 0.15
N ARG A 453 -8.54 -12.92 -1.16
CA ARG A 453 -7.68 -13.70 -2.06
C ARG A 453 -6.44 -12.93 -2.49
N LEU A 454 -6.61 -11.66 -2.83
CA LEU A 454 -5.55 -10.85 -3.42
C LEU A 454 -5.75 -9.36 -3.13
N PHE A 455 -4.67 -8.62 -3.26
CA PHE A 455 -4.65 -7.18 -3.53
C PHE A 455 -4.26 -6.97 -4.98
N HIS A 456 -4.79 -5.98 -5.65
CA HIS A 456 -4.49 -5.67 -7.06
C HIS A 456 -4.26 -4.17 -7.27
N ALA A 457 -3.41 -3.83 -8.25
CA ALA A 457 -2.97 -2.46 -8.50
C ALA A 457 -4.06 -1.56 -9.10
N CYS A 458 -5.11 -2.10 -9.71
CA CYS A 458 -6.08 -1.32 -10.46
C CYS A 458 -7.43 -1.19 -9.75
N PRO A 459 -7.96 0.05 -9.59
CA PRO A 459 -9.23 0.30 -8.91
C PRO A 459 -10.47 -0.10 -9.71
N GLY A 460 -10.39 -0.32 -11.01
CA GLY A 460 -11.58 -0.36 -11.83
C GLY A 460 -11.56 -1.14 -13.13
N ALA A 461 -10.61 -2.01 -13.34
CA ALA A 461 -10.64 -2.86 -14.53
C ALA A 461 -11.72 -3.93 -14.46
#